data_eb7e1c4c3414f3a0b4f6d38006c9f299
#
_entry.id   eb7e1c4c3414f3a0b4f6d38006c9f299
#
_cell.length_a   1.000
_cell.length_b   1.000
_cell.length_c   1.000
_cell.angle_alpha   90.00
_cell.angle_beta   90.00
_cell.angle_gamma   90.00
#
_symmetry.space_group_name_H-M   'P 1'
#
loop_
_entity.id
_entity.type
_entity.pdbx_description
1 polymer ?
#
loop_
_entity_poly.entity_id
_entity_poly.type
_entity_poly.pdbx_seq_one_letter_code
_entity_poly.pdbx_strand_id
1 'polypeptide(L)'
;MKNTLFGIAVCAAAPFAGAAGADGVSEPRAAQQISRAGSQASVAGPADYFTGQVRVDPLFPATGENNASGAYVTFEPGARSAWHTHPAGQRLVVTSGVGLTQEWGKPVQEIHPGDVIVCPPGVKHWHGAAPASRMTHLAVTGSVEGKSVQWLEKVTDAQYSAQRSVAPQSLPATQPVSETLSARQQAIPLIAAAMATSNIPRLNAALNQGLDAGLTVSEAKEILVQLYAYSGFPRSLNALGELMKVVEARKQRGIEDVAGREPGRIIPVGDELLAVGKANQTRIAGAPVQGPLFDFVPVINQYLQTHLFGDIFERDNLDWQSRELATVAALAATPGVESQLRSHMAASLRVGLTVGQLRQLTRLLADQGDADAAKRAAEALDATQANQPG
;
A
#
# COMPACT_ATOMS: atom_id res chain seq x y z
N MET A 1 34.10 37.18 3.00
CA MET A 1 33.35 36.09 3.67
C MET A 1 33.31 34.92 2.70
N LYS A 2 34.03 33.86 3.03
CA LYS A 2 34.34 32.77 2.07
C LYS A 2 33.20 31.75 2.11
N ASN A 3 32.45 31.66 1.02
CA ASN A 3 31.48 30.55 0.81
C ASN A 3 32.27 29.29 0.45
N THR A 4 32.38 28.38 1.39
CA THR A 4 32.93 27.04 1.16
C THR A 4 31.83 26.14 0.62
N LEU A 5 31.87 25.82 -0.64
CA LEU A 5 31.06 24.81 -1.30
C LEU A 5 31.48 23.43 -0.78
N PHE A 6 30.65 22.78 0.04
CA PHE A 6 30.77 21.36 0.29
C PHE A 6 29.89 20.60 -0.73
N GLY A 7 30.51 20.25 -1.85
CA GLY A 7 30.03 19.13 -2.64
C GLY A 7 30.32 17.85 -1.85
N ILE A 8 29.40 16.89 -1.81
CA ILE A 8 29.71 15.56 -1.30
C ILE A 8 30.81 14.97 -2.19
N ALA A 9 32.06 15.12 -1.75
CA ALA A 9 33.21 14.50 -2.41
C ALA A 9 33.17 13.00 -2.09
N VAL A 10 32.84 12.18 -3.06
CA VAL A 10 33.10 10.75 -3.02
C VAL A 10 34.62 10.58 -3.13
N CYS A 11 35.20 9.92 -2.12
CA CYS A 11 36.62 9.63 -2.03
C CYS A 11 37.20 9.07 -3.33
N ALA A 12 38.21 9.73 -3.87
CA ALA A 12 39.04 9.21 -4.93
C ALA A 12 39.90 8.06 -4.39
N ALA A 13 39.88 6.91 -5.05
CA ALA A 13 40.81 5.80 -4.78
C ALA A 13 42.21 6.19 -5.26
N ALA A 14 43.21 6.00 -4.40
CA ALA A 14 44.61 6.21 -4.71
C ALA A 14 45.12 5.17 -5.73
N PRO A 15 46.06 5.55 -6.63
CA PRO A 15 46.61 4.60 -7.57
C PRO A 15 47.73 3.76 -6.95
N PHE A 16 47.65 2.45 -7.08
CA PHE A 16 48.78 1.53 -6.85
C PHE A 16 49.71 1.61 -8.06
N ALA A 17 50.96 2.01 -7.83
CA ALA A 17 52.06 1.92 -8.79
C ALA A 17 52.59 0.50 -8.80
N GLY A 18 52.52 -0.19 -9.89
CA GLY A 18 53.15 -1.51 -10.14
C GLY A 18 53.89 -1.48 -11.48
N ALA A 19 55.09 -2.03 -11.48
CA ALA A 19 56.14 -1.88 -12.47
C ALA A 19 55.85 -2.46 -13.86
N ALA A 20 56.56 -1.91 -14.84
CA ALA A 20 56.48 -2.19 -16.27
C ALA A 20 56.88 -3.60 -16.66
N GLY A 21 56.10 -4.24 -17.52
CA GLY A 21 56.42 -5.31 -18.41
C GLY A 21 55.70 -5.09 -19.71
N ALA A 22 56.43 -4.84 -20.79
CA ALA A 22 55.89 -4.64 -22.13
C ALA A 22 55.43 -5.95 -22.71
N ASP A 23 54.14 -6.10 -22.93
CA ASP A 23 53.56 -6.98 -23.96
C ASP A 23 52.08 -6.55 -24.16
N GLY A 24 51.72 -6.45 -25.39
CA GLY A 24 50.43 -6.15 -26.04
C GLY A 24 49.29 -5.64 -25.16
N VAL A 25 49.06 -4.34 -25.11
CA VAL A 25 47.94 -3.71 -24.41
C VAL A 25 46.66 -4.06 -25.17
N SER A 26 46.00 -5.17 -24.79
CA SER A 26 44.55 -5.30 -25.03
C SER A 26 43.86 -4.34 -24.06
N GLU A 27 43.17 -3.31 -24.59
CA GLU A 27 42.30 -2.48 -23.75
C GLU A 27 41.41 -3.36 -22.83
N PRO A 28 41.32 -3.03 -21.55
CA PRO A 28 40.48 -3.83 -20.66
C PRO A 28 39.03 -3.76 -21.16
N ARG A 29 38.51 -4.85 -21.63
CA ARG A 29 37.10 -4.97 -21.97
C ARG A 29 36.27 -4.51 -20.76
N ALA A 30 35.44 -3.52 -20.94
CA ALA A 30 34.49 -3.08 -19.92
C ALA A 30 33.68 -4.30 -19.43
N ALA A 31 33.80 -4.62 -18.15
CA ALA A 31 33.12 -5.76 -17.52
C ALA A 31 31.98 -5.24 -16.63
N GLN A 32 30.90 -6.03 -16.52
CA GLN A 32 29.83 -5.75 -15.59
C GLN A 32 30.36 -5.71 -14.16
N GLN A 33 30.00 -4.66 -13.40
CA GLN A 33 30.34 -4.49 -12.00
C GLN A 33 29.08 -4.67 -11.13
N ILE A 34 29.19 -5.39 -10.03
CA ILE A 34 28.12 -5.59 -9.07
C ILE A 34 28.55 -4.99 -7.73
N SER A 35 27.88 -3.91 -7.29
CA SER A 35 27.99 -3.40 -5.93
C SER A 35 26.94 -4.10 -5.06
N ARG A 36 27.37 -4.84 -4.06
CA ARG A 36 26.45 -5.58 -3.18
C ARG A 36 25.77 -4.63 -2.20
N ALA A 37 24.53 -4.97 -1.80
CA ALA A 37 23.81 -4.23 -0.77
C ALA A 37 24.66 -4.11 0.51
N GLY A 38 24.73 -2.91 1.09
CA GLY A 38 25.53 -2.65 2.29
C GLY A 38 27.04 -2.57 2.08
N SER A 39 27.53 -2.63 0.83
CA SER A 39 28.98 -2.50 0.55
C SER A 39 29.49 -1.06 0.69
N GLN A 40 28.62 -0.08 0.73
CA GLN A 40 28.96 1.33 0.95
C GLN A 40 28.45 1.76 2.34
N ALA A 41 29.23 2.62 3.02
CA ALA A 41 28.86 3.10 4.34
C ALA A 41 27.65 4.06 4.25
N SER A 42 26.70 3.85 5.16
CA SER A 42 25.60 4.80 5.36
C SER A 42 26.13 6.13 5.94
N VAL A 43 25.53 7.24 5.55
CA VAL A 43 25.88 8.57 6.00
C VAL A 43 24.66 9.22 6.65
N ALA A 44 24.86 9.87 7.81
CA ALA A 44 23.82 10.70 8.41
C ALA A 44 23.58 11.95 7.56
N GLY A 45 22.32 12.29 7.34
CA GLY A 45 21.96 13.56 6.67
C GLY A 45 22.46 14.76 7.48
N PRO A 46 23.26 15.69 6.89
CA PRO A 46 23.78 16.85 7.62
C PRO A 46 22.64 17.71 8.19
N ALA A 47 22.78 18.14 9.45
CA ALA A 47 21.77 18.95 10.14
C ALA A 47 21.53 20.32 9.45
N ASP A 48 22.45 20.79 8.63
CA ASP A 48 22.28 22.03 7.84
C ASP A 48 21.21 21.89 6.75
N TYR A 49 21.05 20.67 6.22
CA TYR A 49 20.18 20.40 5.07
C TYR A 49 18.96 19.55 5.42
N PHE A 50 18.91 18.99 6.64
CA PHE A 50 17.80 18.17 7.09
C PHE A 50 17.28 18.61 8.46
N THR A 51 15.99 18.45 8.69
CA THR A 51 15.36 18.55 10.00
C THR A 51 14.98 17.14 10.43
N GLY A 52 15.29 16.76 11.67
CA GLY A 52 15.09 15.39 12.17
C GLY A 52 16.21 14.43 11.76
N GLN A 53 16.01 13.13 11.98
CA GLN A 53 17.01 12.10 11.65
C GLN A 53 16.81 11.60 10.23
N VAL A 54 17.88 11.65 9.44
CA VAL A 54 17.92 11.18 8.06
C VAL A 54 19.16 10.34 7.85
N ARG A 55 19.02 9.21 7.15
CA ARG A 55 20.11 8.33 6.73
C ARG A 55 20.15 8.27 5.20
N VAL A 56 21.33 8.38 4.65
CA VAL A 56 21.62 8.24 3.22
C VAL A 56 22.48 7.01 3.00
N ASP A 57 22.00 6.09 2.18
CA ASP A 57 22.68 4.86 1.78
C ASP A 57 23.06 4.98 0.29
N PRO A 58 24.32 5.37 -0.06
CA PRO A 58 24.74 5.51 -1.44
C PRO A 58 24.65 4.19 -2.21
N LEU A 59 24.29 4.25 -3.50
CA LEU A 59 24.23 3.09 -4.39
C LEU A 59 25.25 3.17 -5.51
N PHE A 60 25.28 4.29 -6.21
CA PHE A 60 26.24 4.53 -7.29
C PHE A 60 26.50 6.04 -7.44
N PRO A 61 27.76 6.44 -7.74
CA PRO A 61 28.10 7.82 -8.01
C PRO A 61 27.73 8.22 -9.45
N ALA A 62 27.65 9.52 -9.69
CA ALA A 62 27.68 10.05 -11.05
C ALA A 62 29.07 9.85 -11.65
N THR A 63 29.13 9.49 -12.93
CA THR A 63 30.37 9.33 -13.71
C THR A 63 30.35 10.22 -14.96
N GLY A 64 31.46 10.29 -15.69
CA GLY A 64 31.52 11.03 -16.96
C GLY A 64 30.59 10.46 -18.04
N GLU A 65 30.30 9.16 -17.98
CA GLU A 65 29.41 8.45 -18.92
C GLU A 65 27.95 8.44 -18.44
N ASN A 66 27.76 8.47 -17.13
CA ASN A 66 26.43 8.52 -16.49
C ASN A 66 26.41 9.63 -15.45
N ASN A 67 25.83 10.76 -15.80
CA ASN A 67 25.79 11.96 -14.97
C ASN A 67 24.74 11.90 -13.84
N ALA A 68 24.21 10.73 -13.51
CA ALA A 68 23.27 10.55 -12.42
C ALA A 68 23.88 9.72 -11.30
N SER A 69 23.60 10.09 -10.04
CA SER A 69 23.89 9.32 -8.84
C SER A 69 22.62 8.72 -8.26
N GLY A 70 22.75 7.61 -7.52
CA GLY A 70 21.64 6.97 -6.82
C GLY A 70 21.93 6.75 -5.34
N ALA A 71 20.91 6.94 -4.49
CA ALA A 71 20.97 6.63 -3.08
C ALA A 71 19.58 6.28 -2.54
N TYR A 72 19.50 5.41 -1.54
CA TYR A 72 18.34 5.36 -0.66
C TYR A 72 18.45 6.45 0.39
N VAL A 73 17.35 7.16 0.64
CA VAL A 73 17.26 8.16 1.70
C VAL A 73 16.12 7.80 2.61
N THR A 74 16.45 7.53 3.88
CA THR A 74 15.49 7.17 4.92
C THR A 74 15.29 8.33 5.87
N PHE A 75 14.06 8.74 6.05
CA PHE A 75 13.61 9.79 6.94
C PHE A 75 12.88 9.16 8.13
N GLU A 76 13.29 9.46 9.36
CA GLU A 76 12.51 9.11 10.54
C GLU A 76 11.22 9.96 10.61
N PRO A 77 10.19 9.54 11.39
CA PRO A 77 8.94 10.28 11.48
C PRO A 77 9.15 11.78 11.73
N GLY A 78 8.54 12.62 10.87
CA GLY A 78 8.68 14.08 10.93
C GLY A 78 9.96 14.66 10.33
N ALA A 79 10.94 13.84 9.96
CA ALA A 79 12.17 14.30 9.34
C ALA A 79 11.94 14.74 7.88
N ARG A 80 12.65 15.77 7.44
CA ARG A 80 12.48 16.37 6.12
C ARG A 80 13.74 17.06 5.61
N SER A 81 13.88 17.20 4.29
CA SER A 81 14.91 18.01 3.66
C SER A 81 14.63 19.51 3.83
N ALA A 82 15.65 20.34 3.69
CA ALA A 82 15.49 21.76 3.36
C ALA A 82 14.85 21.92 1.97
N TRP A 83 14.37 23.11 1.65
CA TRP A 83 14.07 23.49 0.28
C TRP A 83 15.35 23.38 -0.56
N HIS A 84 15.24 22.84 -1.77
CA HIS A 84 16.38 22.68 -2.67
C HIS A 84 15.94 22.60 -4.13
N THR A 85 16.92 22.70 -5.01
CA THR A 85 16.77 22.50 -6.47
C THR A 85 17.85 21.57 -6.99
N HIS A 86 17.60 20.96 -8.15
CA HIS A 86 18.56 20.12 -8.86
C HIS A 86 18.81 20.66 -10.27
N PRO A 87 20.07 20.92 -10.69
CA PRO A 87 20.36 21.50 -12.00
C PRO A 87 20.00 20.57 -13.17
N ALA A 88 20.06 19.26 -12.97
CA ALA A 88 19.66 18.25 -13.96
C ALA A 88 18.35 17.52 -13.58
N GLY A 89 17.64 17.99 -12.55
CA GLY A 89 16.45 17.35 -12.03
C GLY A 89 16.73 16.13 -11.15
N GLN A 90 15.67 15.63 -10.54
CA GLN A 90 15.69 14.46 -9.65
C GLN A 90 14.44 13.60 -9.89
N ARG A 91 14.59 12.29 -9.72
CA ARG A 91 13.48 11.35 -9.60
C ARG A 91 13.57 10.66 -8.25
N LEU A 92 12.43 10.61 -7.56
CA LEU A 92 12.27 9.87 -6.32
C LEU A 92 11.30 8.71 -6.57
N VAL A 93 11.64 7.54 -6.08
CA VAL A 93 10.73 6.40 -6.04
C VAL A 93 10.54 6.03 -4.58
N VAL A 94 9.35 6.22 -4.03
CA VAL A 94 9.06 5.83 -2.64
C VAL A 94 9.11 4.32 -2.55
N THR A 95 9.93 3.78 -1.65
CA THR A 95 10.11 2.34 -1.48
C THR A 95 9.46 1.81 -0.21
N SER A 96 9.32 2.63 0.83
CA SER A 96 8.61 2.24 2.05
C SER A 96 8.10 3.43 2.85
N GLY A 97 7.06 3.19 3.66
CA GLY A 97 6.48 4.17 4.57
C GLY A 97 5.65 5.24 3.87
N VAL A 98 5.30 6.30 4.61
CA VAL A 98 4.50 7.44 4.12
C VAL A 98 5.32 8.70 4.19
N GLY A 99 5.42 9.41 3.08
CA GLY A 99 6.16 10.66 2.98
C GLY A 99 5.30 11.85 2.59
N LEU A 100 5.95 13.00 2.62
CA LEU A 100 5.39 14.27 2.15
C LEU A 100 6.36 14.90 1.15
N THR A 101 5.84 15.55 0.13
CA THR A 101 6.61 16.38 -0.80
C THR A 101 5.86 17.67 -1.12
N GLN A 102 6.59 18.70 -1.48
CA GLN A 102 5.98 19.97 -1.91
C GLN A 102 6.87 20.68 -2.91
N GLU A 103 6.28 21.14 -4.02
CA GLU A 103 6.86 22.14 -4.90
C GLU A 103 6.53 23.52 -4.34
N TRP A 104 7.46 24.48 -4.45
CA TRP A 104 7.28 25.84 -3.95
C TRP A 104 6.01 26.49 -4.53
N GLY A 105 5.18 27.03 -3.64
CA GLY A 105 3.92 27.67 -4.00
C GLY A 105 2.77 26.72 -4.31
N LYS A 106 3.01 25.41 -4.24
CA LYS A 106 1.95 24.39 -4.37
C LYS A 106 1.64 23.75 -3.01
N PRO A 107 0.48 23.08 -2.89
CA PRO A 107 0.14 22.35 -1.67
C PRO A 107 1.11 21.19 -1.38
N VAL A 108 1.26 20.82 -0.10
CA VAL A 108 1.93 19.60 0.35
C VAL A 108 1.16 18.39 -0.17
N GLN A 109 1.85 17.41 -0.71
CA GLN A 109 1.28 16.15 -1.19
C GLN A 109 1.82 14.98 -0.35
N GLU A 110 0.94 14.08 0.01
CA GLU A 110 1.31 12.82 0.62
C GLU A 110 1.74 11.83 -0.46
N ILE A 111 2.83 11.08 -0.21
CA ILE A 111 3.43 10.13 -1.13
C ILE A 111 3.59 8.76 -0.47
N HIS A 112 3.35 7.70 -1.24
CA HIS A 112 3.29 6.31 -0.78
C HIS A 112 4.24 5.40 -1.57
N PRO A 113 4.56 4.20 -1.05
CA PRO A 113 5.37 3.22 -1.77
C PRO A 113 4.84 2.94 -3.19
N GLY A 114 5.74 3.02 -4.16
CA GLY A 114 5.43 2.93 -5.58
C GLY A 114 5.21 4.28 -6.29
N ASP A 115 4.99 5.38 -5.55
CA ASP A 115 4.88 6.70 -6.17
C ASP A 115 6.24 7.15 -6.74
N VAL A 116 6.17 7.77 -7.91
CA VAL A 116 7.32 8.37 -8.58
C VAL A 116 7.14 9.87 -8.64
N ILE A 117 8.04 10.59 -7.96
CA ILE A 117 8.07 12.05 -7.97
C ILE A 117 9.13 12.49 -8.99
N VAL A 118 8.72 13.24 -9.99
CA VAL A 118 9.62 13.83 -10.97
C VAL A 118 9.81 15.31 -10.63
N CYS A 119 11.01 15.68 -10.24
CA CYS A 119 11.40 17.06 -9.98
C CYS A 119 12.21 17.56 -11.18
N PRO A 120 11.64 18.35 -12.10
CA PRO A 120 12.36 18.92 -13.24
C PRO A 120 13.53 19.81 -12.82
N PRO A 121 14.50 20.07 -13.72
CA PRO A 121 15.60 20.97 -13.45
C PRO A 121 15.16 22.34 -12.92
N GLY A 122 15.79 22.79 -11.83
CA GLY A 122 15.52 24.10 -11.22
C GLY A 122 14.24 24.22 -10.40
N VAL A 123 13.40 23.22 -10.35
CA VAL A 123 12.18 23.25 -9.53
C VAL A 123 12.54 23.21 -8.05
N LYS A 124 12.11 24.23 -7.31
CA LYS A 124 12.29 24.32 -5.85
C LYS A 124 11.27 23.42 -5.15
N HIS A 125 11.77 22.47 -4.39
CA HIS A 125 10.92 21.48 -3.70
C HIS A 125 11.58 20.99 -2.40
N TRP A 126 10.81 20.27 -1.60
CA TRP A 126 11.28 19.48 -0.47
C TRP A 126 10.54 18.16 -0.40
N HIS A 127 11.13 17.17 0.32
CA HIS A 127 10.50 15.90 0.63
C HIS A 127 10.97 15.39 2.00
N GLY A 128 10.18 14.50 2.60
CA GLY A 128 10.46 13.94 3.91
C GLY A 128 9.41 12.92 4.36
N ALA A 129 9.53 12.44 5.58
CA ALA A 129 8.58 11.51 6.19
C ALA A 129 7.31 12.24 6.66
N ALA A 130 6.19 11.53 6.70
CA ALA A 130 4.99 11.98 7.40
C ALA A 130 5.21 12.02 8.92
N PRO A 131 4.41 12.77 9.72
CA PRO A 131 4.65 12.94 11.15
C PRO A 131 4.68 11.65 11.97
N ALA A 132 3.93 10.64 11.55
CA ALA A 132 3.77 9.37 12.29
C ALA A 132 4.37 8.15 11.55
N SER A 133 5.04 8.36 10.42
CA SER A 133 5.57 7.27 9.60
C SER A 133 7.00 7.59 9.18
N ARG A 134 7.90 6.61 9.28
CA ARG A 134 9.17 6.61 8.56
C ARG A 134 8.89 6.57 7.06
N MET A 135 9.78 7.14 6.25
CA MET A 135 9.71 7.03 4.79
C MET A 135 11.09 6.78 4.20
N THR A 136 11.17 5.85 3.25
CA THR A 136 12.38 5.65 2.45
C THR A 136 12.03 5.81 0.97
N HIS A 137 12.89 6.51 0.23
CA HIS A 137 12.81 6.56 -1.22
C HIS A 137 14.17 6.29 -1.86
N LEU A 138 14.17 5.77 -3.08
CA LEU A 138 15.30 5.83 -3.98
C LEU A 138 15.34 7.22 -4.62
N ALA A 139 16.46 7.92 -4.48
CA ALA A 139 16.74 9.17 -5.19
C ALA A 139 17.70 8.88 -6.35
N VAL A 140 17.29 9.26 -7.57
CA VAL A 140 18.17 9.30 -8.74
C VAL A 140 18.31 10.76 -9.14
N THR A 141 19.53 11.31 -8.96
CA THR A 141 19.79 12.73 -9.08
C THR A 141 20.83 13.00 -10.16
N GLY A 142 20.43 13.76 -11.16
CA GLY A 142 21.32 14.19 -12.21
C GLY A 142 22.31 15.28 -11.75
N SER A 143 23.45 15.37 -12.40
CA SER A 143 24.44 16.41 -12.14
C SER A 143 24.81 17.19 -13.41
N VAL A 144 25.13 18.47 -13.23
CA VAL A 144 25.68 19.36 -14.26
C VAL A 144 26.95 19.95 -13.69
N GLU A 145 28.06 19.79 -14.40
CA GLU A 145 29.41 20.32 -13.98
C GLU A 145 29.77 19.86 -12.54
N GLY A 146 29.42 18.61 -12.19
CA GLY A 146 29.68 18.04 -10.86
C GLY A 146 28.74 18.52 -9.74
N LYS A 147 27.77 19.38 -10.05
CA LYS A 147 26.76 19.86 -9.08
C LYS A 147 25.47 19.08 -9.25
N SER A 148 24.96 18.49 -8.18
CA SER A 148 23.72 17.70 -8.18
C SER A 148 22.56 18.35 -7.41
N VAL A 149 22.86 19.27 -6.48
CA VAL A 149 21.88 19.92 -5.61
C VAL A 149 22.31 21.34 -5.24
N GLN A 150 21.33 22.23 -5.16
CA GLN A 150 21.49 23.55 -4.55
C GLN A 150 20.55 23.63 -3.35
N TRP A 151 21.12 23.62 -2.15
CA TRP A 151 20.39 23.76 -0.90
C TRP A 151 19.95 25.19 -0.64
N LEU A 152 18.76 25.36 -0.12
CA LEU A 152 18.14 26.62 0.21
C LEU A 152 17.73 26.64 1.71
N GLU A 153 16.73 27.44 2.07
CA GLU A 153 16.26 27.56 3.45
C GLU A 153 15.59 26.28 3.96
N LYS A 154 15.62 26.08 5.27
CA LYS A 154 14.89 24.96 5.91
C LYS A 154 13.38 25.13 5.77
N VAL A 155 12.69 24.00 5.62
CA VAL A 155 11.23 23.94 5.70
C VAL A 155 10.81 24.19 7.13
N THR A 156 10.02 25.24 7.38
CA THR A 156 9.50 25.57 8.71
C THR A 156 8.44 24.54 9.15
N ASP A 157 8.18 24.44 10.46
CA ASP A 157 7.13 23.58 10.99
C ASP A 157 5.74 24.01 10.45
N ALA A 158 5.52 25.30 10.25
CA ALA A 158 4.31 25.83 9.65
C ALA A 158 4.14 25.35 8.18
N GLN A 159 5.22 25.36 7.39
CA GLN A 159 5.19 24.86 6.00
C GLN A 159 5.00 23.33 5.96
N TYR A 160 5.68 22.60 6.84
CA TYR A 160 5.54 21.17 6.95
C TYR A 160 4.14 20.73 7.42
N SER A 161 3.51 21.51 8.31
CA SER A 161 2.16 21.30 8.83
C SER A 161 1.08 22.00 7.99
N ALA A 162 1.46 22.87 7.04
CA ALA A 162 0.53 23.57 6.17
C ALA A 162 -0.34 22.55 5.47
N GLN A 163 -1.64 22.82 5.47
CA GLN A 163 -2.71 21.93 5.03
C GLN A 163 -2.25 21.01 3.91
N ARG A 164 -2.17 19.73 4.25
CA ARG A 164 -2.02 18.67 3.27
C ARG A 164 -3.13 18.89 2.28
N SER A 165 -2.79 19.32 1.08
CA SER A 165 -3.66 19.06 -0.02
C SER A 165 -3.61 17.55 -0.23
N VAL A 166 -4.43 16.83 0.50
CA VAL A 166 -5.15 15.79 -0.19
C VAL A 166 -5.61 16.52 -1.44
N ALA A 167 -5.12 16.17 -2.65
CA ALA A 167 -5.79 16.58 -3.87
C ALA A 167 -7.26 16.41 -3.53
N PRO A 168 -8.11 17.44 -3.61
CA PRO A 168 -9.50 17.20 -3.36
C PRO A 168 -9.90 16.15 -4.42
N GLN A 169 -9.84 14.87 -4.09
CA GLN A 169 -11.10 14.19 -4.13
C GLN A 169 -11.93 15.11 -3.29
N SER A 170 -12.68 16.01 -3.99
CA SER A 170 -13.79 16.71 -3.41
C SER A 170 -14.41 15.67 -2.49
N LEU A 171 -14.12 15.76 -1.18
CA LEU A 171 -15.08 15.29 -0.24
C LEU A 171 -16.31 16.05 -0.70
N PRO A 172 -17.29 15.39 -1.30
CA PRO A 172 -18.55 16.04 -1.56
C PRO A 172 -18.87 16.58 -0.18
N ALA A 173 -19.12 17.89 -0.09
CA ALA A 173 -19.52 18.61 1.11
C ALA A 173 -20.37 17.64 1.91
N THR A 174 -19.91 17.19 3.07
CA THR A 174 -20.47 16.13 3.92
C THR A 174 -21.79 15.62 3.37
N GLN A 175 -21.73 14.81 2.33
CA GLN A 175 -22.90 14.01 2.01
C GLN A 175 -23.05 13.11 3.23
N PRO A 176 -24.21 13.07 3.85
CA PRO A 176 -24.45 12.17 4.96
C PRO A 176 -23.95 10.81 4.50
N VAL A 177 -23.06 10.20 5.29
CA VAL A 177 -22.48 8.89 4.97
C VAL A 177 -23.65 8.02 4.55
N SER A 178 -23.63 7.54 3.29
CA SER A 178 -24.80 6.84 2.75
C SER A 178 -25.12 5.68 3.66
N GLU A 179 -26.31 5.67 4.24
CA GLU A 179 -26.82 4.57 5.07
C GLU A 179 -27.11 3.31 4.22
N THR A 180 -26.89 3.38 2.92
CA THR A 180 -27.12 2.31 1.96
C THR A 180 -25.86 1.96 1.18
N LEU A 181 -25.72 0.68 0.85
CA LEU A 181 -24.69 0.16 -0.05
C LEU A 181 -24.99 0.61 -1.49
N SER A 182 -23.96 0.99 -2.22
CA SER A 182 -24.07 1.18 -3.67
C SER A 182 -24.42 -0.15 -4.37
N ALA A 183 -24.94 -0.11 -5.58
CA ALA A 183 -25.28 -1.31 -6.35
C ALA A 183 -24.09 -2.29 -6.45
N ARG A 184 -22.88 -1.77 -6.68
CA ARG A 184 -21.62 -2.53 -6.71
C ARG A 184 -21.36 -3.21 -5.36
N GLN A 185 -21.48 -2.50 -4.25
CA GLN A 185 -21.27 -3.04 -2.92
C GLN A 185 -22.31 -4.08 -2.52
N GLN A 186 -23.53 -3.97 -3.02
CA GLN A 186 -24.59 -4.95 -2.75
C GLN A 186 -24.31 -6.33 -3.37
N ALA A 187 -23.56 -6.39 -4.48
CA ALA A 187 -23.20 -7.66 -5.11
C ALA A 187 -22.11 -8.43 -4.32
N ILE A 188 -21.26 -7.72 -3.58
CA ILE A 188 -20.12 -8.34 -2.86
C ILE A 188 -20.59 -9.40 -1.84
N PRO A 189 -21.55 -9.12 -0.94
CA PRO A 189 -22.07 -10.13 0.00
C PRO A 189 -22.63 -11.37 -0.69
N LEU A 190 -23.29 -11.20 -1.84
CA LEU A 190 -23.92 -12.29 -2.57
C LEU A 190 -22.88 -13.24 -3.19
N ILE A 191 -21.81 -12.66 -3.78
CA ILE A 191 -20.66 -13.41 -4.30
C ILE A 191 -19.99 -14.18 -3.16
N ALA A 192 -19.72 -13.50 -2.05
CA ALA A 192 -19.00 -14.07 -0.92
C ALA A 192 -19.75 -15.21 -0.24
N ALA A 193 -21.05 -15.06 0.03
CA ALA A 193 -21.88 -16.10 0.63
C ALA A 193 -22.02 -17.32 -0.30
N ALA A 194 -22.22 -17.10 -1.61
CA ALA A 194 -22.33 -18.19 -2.58
C ALA A 194 -21.00 -18.97 -2.70
N MET A 195 -19.86 -18.29 -2.68
CA MET A 195 -18.54 -18.94 -2.64
C MET A 195 -18.34 -19.74 -1.36
N ALA A 196 -18.63 -19.16 -0.18
CA ALA A 196 -18.45 -19.81 1.12
C ALA A 196 -19.26 -21.08 1.27
N THR A 197 -20.42 -21.15 0.62
CA THR A 197 -21.31 -22.33 0.61
C THR A 197 -21.08 -23.26 -0.59
N SER A 198 -20.12 -22.95 -1.46
CA SER A 198 -19.85 -23.67 -2.73
C SER A 198 -21.10 -23.75 -3.63
N ASN A 199 -21.99 -22.78 -3.57
CA ASN A 199 -23.19 -22.73 -4.41
C ASN A 199 -22.87 -22.09 -5.76
N ILE A 200 -22.34 -22.89 -6.69
CA ILE A 200 -21.89 -22.41 -8.02
C ILE A 200 -23.00 -21.75 -8.83
N PRO A 201 -24.24 -22.26 -8.88
CA PRO A 201 -25.31 -21.56 -9.60
C PRO A 201 -25.63 -20.16 -9.05
N ARG A 202 -25.68 -20.00 -7.73
CA ARG A 202 -25.85 -18.68 -7.09
C ARG A 202 -24.64 -17.79 -7.32
N LEU A 203 -23.43 -18.35 -7.26
CA LEU A 203 -22.20 -17.60 -7.52
C LEU A 203 -22.18 -17.05 -8.95
N ASN A 204 -22.57 -17.86 -9.95
CA ASN A 204 -22.69 -17.42 -11.34
C ASN A 204 -23.64 -16.23 -11.49
N ALA A 205 -24.83 -16.33 -10.89
CA ALA A 205 -25.81 -15.24 -10.92
C ALA A 205 -25.29 -13.96 -10.22
N ALA A 206 -24.67 -14.10 -9.04
CA ALA A 206 -24.11 -12.98 -8.28
C ALA A 206 -22.93 -12.31 -9.00
N LEU A 207 -22.07 -13.09 -9.68
CA LEU A 207 -20.96 -12.54 -10.48
C LEU A 207 -21.49 -11.73 -11.68
N ASN A 208 -22.48 -12.27 -12.42
CA ASN A 208 -23.11 -11.51 -13.50
C ASN A 208 -23.73 -10.21 -12.98
N GLN A 209 -24.51 -10.27 -11.91
CA GLN A 209 -25.11 -9.10 -11.28
C GLN A 209 -24.05 -8.07 -10.82
N GLY A 210 -22.95 -8.54 -10.25
CA GLY A 210 -21.86 -7.67 -9.78
C GLY A 210 -21.17 -6.94 -10.93
N LEU A 211 -20.86 -7.65 -12.02
CA LEU A 211 -20.27 -7.05 -13.21
C LEU A 211 -21.23 -6.04 -13.87
N ASP A 212 -22.55 -6.35 -13.93
CA ASP A 212 -23.57 -5.43 -14.41
C ASP A 212 -23.71 -4.18 -13.52
N ALA A 213 -23.48 -4.33 -12.22
CA ALA A 213 -23.48 -3.22 -11.24
C ALA A 213 -22.19 -2.41 -11.22
N GLY A 214 -21.22 -2.71 -12.09
CA GLY A 214 -19.97 -1.99 -12.22
C GLY A 214 -18.82 -2.50 -11.32
N LEU A 215 -18.95 -3.71 -10.76
CA LEU A 215 -17.80 -4.41 -10.17
C LEU A 215 -16.82 -4.78 -11.30
N THR A 216 -15.55 -4.43 -11.14
CA THR A 216 -14.54 -4.76 -12.13
C THR A 216 -14.09 -6.23 -12.02
N VAL A 217 -13.53 -6.77 -13.10
CA VAL A 217 -12.99 -8.14 -13.10
C VAL A 217 -11.87 -8.28 -12.06
N SER A 218 -11.00 -7.27 -11.91
CA SER A 218 -9.93 -7.26 -10.90
C SER A 218 -10.49 -7.30 -9.47
N GLU A 219 -11.52 -6.52 -9.17
CA GLU A 219 -12.17 -6.53 -7.85
C GLU A 219 -12.88 -7.85 -7.57
N ALA A 220 -13.58 -8.43 -8.56
CA ALA A 220 -14.21 -9.73 -8.41
C ALA A 220 -13.16 -10.84 -8.13
N LYS A 221 -12.03 -10.83 -8.85
CA LYS A 221 -10.89 -11.72 -8.55
C LYS A 221 -10.41 -11.52 -7.11
N GLU A 222 -10.22 -10.28 -6.69
CA GLU A 222 -9.66 -9.95 -5.37
C GLU A 222 -10.56 -10.40 -4.23
N ILE A 223 -11.89 -10.25 -4.36
CA ILE A 223 -12.88 -10.78 -3.41
C ILE A 223 -12.72 -12.29 -3.26
N LEU A 224 -12.65 -13.02 -4.38
CA LEU A 224 -12.54 -14.48 -4.36
C LEU A 224 -11.16 -14.95 -3.86
N VAL A 225 -10.08 -14.23 -4.18
CA VAL A 225 -8.74 -14.49 -3.66
C VAL A 225 -8.70 -14.30 -2.16
N GLN A 226 -9.14 -13.16 -1.63
CA GLN A 226 -9.14 -12.90 -0.18
C GLN A 226 -9.87 -13.99 0.61
N LEU A 227 -11.00 -14.44 0.10
CA LEU A 227 -11.88 -15.37 0.80
C LEU A 227 -11.29 -16.77 0.96
N TYR A 228 -10.20 -17.12 0.29
CA TYR A 228 -9.56 -18.41 0.57
C TYR A 228 -9.06 -18.49 2.02
N ALA A 229 -8.68 -17.36 2.63
CA ALA A 229 -8.24 -17.30 4.02
C ALA A 229 -9.36 -17.63 5.03
N TYR A 230 -10.62 -17.51 4.61
CA TYR A 230 -11.81 -17.77 5.43
C TYR A 230 -12.56 -19.06 5.04
N SER A 231 -12.51 -19.44 3.76
CA SER A 231 -13.28 -20.54 3.20
C SER A 231 -12.41 -21.66 2.61
N GLY A 232 -11.11 -21.50 2.59
CA GLY A 232 -10.13 -22.46 2.07
C GLY A 232 -9.92 -22.38 0.56
N PHE A 233 -8.73 -22.81 0.13
CA PHE A 233 -8.34 -22.82 -1.30
C PHE A 233 -9.32 -23.53 -2.23
N PRO A 234 -9.89 -24.71 -1.88
CA PRO A 234 -10.77 -25.42 -2.83
C PRO A 234 -11.97 -24.58 -3.27
N ARG A 235 -12.61 -23.87 -2.33
CA ARG A 235 -13.77 -23.02 -2.65
C ARG A 235 -13.37 -21.81 -3.47
N SER A 236 -12.22 -21.17 -3.11
CA SER A 236 -11.69 -20.01 -3.86
C SER A 236 -11.33 -20.39 -5.30
N LEU A 237 -10.62 -21.50 -5.51
CA LEU A 237 -10.23 -21.97 -6.84
C LEU A 237 -11.44 -22.28 -7.70
N ASN A 238 -12.46 -22.96 -7.16
CA ASN A 238 -13.70 -23.24 -7.86
C ASN A 238 -14.44 -21.95 -8.23
N ALA A 239 -14.48 -20.98 -7.34
CA ALA A 239 -15.11 -19.68 -7.57
C ALA A 239 -14.38 -18.83 -8.62
N LEU A 240 -13.05 -18.82 -8.59
CA LEU A 240 -12.23 -18.17 -9.62
C LEU A 240 -12.41 -18.85 -10.99
N GLY A 241 -12.49 -20.17 -11.01
CA GLY A 241 -12.84 -20.91 -12.23
C GLY A 241 -14.22 -20.56 -12.79
N GLU A 242 -15.20 -20.32 -11.90
CA GLU A 242 -16.52 -19.88 -12.32
C GLU A 242 -16.52 -18.43 -12.82
N LEU A 243 -15.80 -17.51 -12.15
CA LEU A 243 -15.61 -16.14 -12.64
C LEU A 243 -15.00 -16.12 -14.05
N MET A 244 -14.01 -16.95 -14.29
CA MET A 244 -13.39 -17.07 -15.62
C MET A 244 -14.42 -17.47 -16.69
N LYS A 245 -15.29 -18.43 -16.41
CA LYS A 245 -16.37 -18.86 -17.32
C LYS A 245 -17.40 -17.75 -17.53
N VAL A 246 -17.78 -17.03 -16.48
CA VAL A 246 -18.73 -15.92 -16.57
C VAL A 246 -18.18 -14.82 -17.47
N VAL A 247 -16.93 -14.37 -17.27
CA VAL A 247 -16.30 -13.34 -18.08
C VAL A 247 -16.20 -13.77 -19.54
N GLU A 248 -15.79 -15.00 -19.81
CA GLU A 248 -15.71 -15.52 -21.18
C GLU A 248 -17.10 -15.61 -21.85
N ALA A 249 -18.11 -16.11 -21.14
CA ALA A 249 -19.46 -16.18 -21.67
C ALA A 249 -20.08 -14.78 -21.93
N ARG A 250 -19.73 -13.78 -21.13
CA ARG A 250 -20.15 -12.39 -21.32
C ARG A 250 -19.47 -11.80 -22.56
N LYS A 251 -18.16 -12.04 -22.71
CA LYS A 251 -17.40 -11.62 -23.91
C LYS A 251 -17.97 -12.22 -25.20
N GLN A 252 -18.32 -13.50 -25.17
CA GLN A 252 -18.96 -14.17 -26.35
C GLN A 252 -20.32 -13.55 -26.69
N ARG A 253 -21.02 -12.95 -25.76
CA ARG A 253 -22.26 -12.18 -25.96
C ARG A 253 -22.02 -10.73 -26.38
N GLY A 254 -20.76 -10.31 -26.57
CA GLY A 254 -20.39 -8.94 -26.94
C GLY A 254 -20.42 -7.96 -25.77
N ILE A 255 -20.38 -8.45 -24.53
CA ILE A 255 -20.31 -7.60 -23.32
C ILE A 255 -18.82 -7.42 -22.98
N GLU A 256 -18.39 -6.18 -22.91
CA GLU A 256 -17.04 -5.80 -22.47
C GLU A 256 -17.06 -5.40 -20.99
N ASP A 257 -16.62 -6.31 -20.15
CA ASP A 257 -16.48 -6.05 -18.72
C ASP A 257 -15.25 -5.17 -18.44
N VAL A 258 -15.38 -4.24 -17.51
CA VAL A 258 -14.27 -3.38 -17.08
C VAL A 258 -13.22 -4.23 -16.39
N ALA A 259 -12.00 -4.28 -16.94
CA ALA A 259 -10.90 -5.09 -16.39
C ALA A 259 -10.57 -4.69 -14.94
N GLY A 260 -10.61 -3.40 -14.66
CA GLY A 260 -10.20 -2.85 -13.37
C GLY A 260 -8.68 -2.71 -13.24
N ARG A 261 -8.26 -2.13 -12.12
CA ARG A 261 -6.85 -1.93 -11.79
C ARG A 261 -6.30 -3.19 -11.11
N GLU A 262 -5.19 -3.70 -11.57
CA GLU A 262 -4.43 -4.72 -10.83
C GLU A 262 -3.74 -4.10 -9.61
N PRO A 263 -3.37 -4.89 -8.58
CA PRO A 263 -2.63 -4.37 -7.43
C PRO A 263 -1.34 -3.69 -7.87
N GLY A 264 -1.13 -2.44 -7.47
CA GLY A 264 0.05 -1.65 -7.82
C GLY A 264 1.04 -1.49 -6.68
N ARG A 265 0.63 -1.77 -5.45
CA ARG A 265 1.50 -1.63 -4.28
C ARG A 265 2.51 -2.78 -4.23
N ILE A 266 3.78 -2.43 -4.01
CA ILE A 266 4.82 -3.42 -3.72
C ILE A 266 4.60 -3.92 -2.29
N ILE A 267 4.33 -5.21 -2.16
CA ILE A 267 4.15 -5.86 -0.85
C ILE A 267 5.55 -6.09 -0.26
N PRO A 268 5.83 -5.62 0.98
CA PRO A 268 7.10 -5.86 1.63
C PRO A 268 7.31 -7.36 1.94
N VAL A 269 8.51 -7.75 2.33
CA VAL A 269 8.84 -9.14 2.65
C VAL A 269 9.52 -9.25 4.03
N GLY A 270 9.51 -10.45 4.62
CA GLY A 270 10.20 -10.71 5.89
C GLY A 270 9.63 -9.90 7.06
N ASP A 271 10.50 -9.33 7.88
CA ASP A 271 10.11 -8.60 9.10
C ASP A 271 9.29 -7.34 8.81
N GLU A 272 9.49 -6.70 7.67
CA GLU A 272 8.70 -5.55 7.26
C GLU A 272 7.26 -5.94 6.95
N LEU A 273 7.04 -7.07 6.27
CA LEU A 273 5.70 -7.62 6.03
C LEU A 273 4.99 -7.95 7.35
N LEU A 274 5.70 -8.56 8.30
CA LEU A 274 5.15 -8.84 9.63
C LEU A 274 4.75 -7.54 10.35
N ALA A 275 5.59 -6.51 10.29
CA ALA A 275 5.31 -5.22 10.94
C ALA A 275 4.07 -4.54 10.33
N VAL A 276 3.97 -4.49 9.01
CA VAL A 276 2.82 -3.93 8.29
C VAL A 276 1.55 -4.73 8.59
N GLY A 277 1.60 -6.04 8.50
CA GLY A 277 0.45 -6.90 8.77
C GLY A 277 -0.01 -6.81 10.23
N LYS A 278 0.91 -6.67 11.19
CA LYS A 278 0.58 -6.41 12.60
C LYS A 278 -0.12 -5.05 12.78
N ALA A 279 0.34 -4.02 12.08
CA ALA A 279 -0.30 -2.70 12.10
C ALA A 279 -1.72 -2.77 11.51
N ASN A 280 -1.91 -3.44 10.37
CA ASN A 280 -3.20 -3.65 9.74
C ASN A 280 -4.16 -4.46 10.62
N GLN A 281 -3.68 -5.56 11.22
CA GLN A 281 -4.46 -6.36 12.18
C GLN A 281 -4.92 -5.50 13.37
N THR A 282 -4.01 -4.71 13.94
CA THR A 282 -4.32 -3.81 15.06
C THR A 282 -5.37 -2.77 14.68
N ARG A 283 -5.24 -2.18 13.48
CA ARG A 283 -6.21 -1.19 12.97
C ARG A 283 -7.61 -1.78 12.80
N ILE A 284 -7.70 -2.96 12.22
CA ILE A 284 -9.00 -3.66 12.01
C ILE A 284 -9.60 -4.14 13.34
N ALA A 285 -8.78 -4.74 14.20
CA ALA A 285 -9.23 -5.22 15.51
C ALA A 285 -9.55 -4.09 16.50
N GLY A 286 -8.98 -2.89 16.28
CA GLY A 286 -9.10 -1.74 17.19
C GLY A 286 -8.11 -1.75 18.35
N ALA A 287 -7.36 -2.83 18.52
CA ALA A 287 -6.30 -3.02 19.51
C ALA A 287 -5.35 -4.14 19.07
N PRO A 288 -4.12 -4.24 19.61
CA PRO A 288 -3.25 -5.38 19.39
C PRO A 288 -3.93 -6.69 19.76
N VAL A 289 -3.93 -7.66 18.85
CA VAL A 289 -4.56 -8.97 19.05
C VAL A 289 -3.66 -9.83 19.93
N GLN A 290 -4.17 -10.25 21.08
CA GLN A 290 -3.49 -11.04 22.09
C GLN A 290 -4.50 -12.03 22.73
N GLY A 291 -3.99 -12.98 23.48
CA GLY A 291 -4.81 -13.85 24.31
C GLY A 291 -4.36 -15.32 24.30
N PRO A 292 -4.96 -16.14 25.17
CA PRO A 292 -4.50 -17.52 25.44
C PRO A 292 -4.36 -18.41 24.20
N LEU A 293 -5.22 -18.23 23.18
CA LEU A 293 -5.12 -18.98 21.94
C LEU A 293 -3.80 -18.66 21.19
N PHE A 294 -3.45 -17.38 21.12
CA PHE A 294 -2.23 -16.93 20.41
C PHE A 294 -0.97 -17.21 21.22
N ASP A 295 -1.08 -17.29 22.55
CA ASP A 295 0.00 -17.73 23.42
C ASP A 295 0.24 -19.25 23.29
N PHE A 296 -0.86 -20.03 23.11
CA PHE A 296 -0.80 -21.47 22.93
C PHE A 296 -0.29 -21.88 21.53
N VAL A 297 -0.69 -21.15 20.48
CA VAL A 297 -0.28 -21.39 19.09
C VAL A 297 0.18 -20.08 18.42
N PRO A 298 1.37 -19.56 18.75
CA PRO A 298 1.84 -18.26 18.25
C PRO A 298 1.91 -18.17 16.71
N VAL A 299 2.22 -19.28 16.05
CA VAL A 299 2.37 -19.33 14.59
C VAL A 299 1.08 -18.97 13.85
N ILE A 300 -0.10 -19.23 14.42
CA ILE A 300 -1.35 -18.87 13.75
C ILE A 300 -1.52 -17.35 13.69
N ASN A 301 -1.12 -16.64 14.76
CA ASN A 301 -1.13 -15.17 14.75
C ASN A 301 -0.10 -14.61 13.77
N GLN A 302 1.07 -15.24 13.66
CA GLN A 302 2.07 -14.86 12.68
C GLN A 302 1.52 -15.00 11.24
N TYR A 303 0.82 -16.10 10.92
CA TYR A 303 0.19 -16.27 9.60
C TYR A 303 -0.94 -15.26 9.36
N LEU A 304 -1.75 -14.94 10.37
CA LEU A 304 -2.73 -13.86 10.24
C LEU A 304 -2.03 -12.52 9.93
N GLN A 305 -0.96 -12.20 10.63
CA GLN A 305 -0.23 -10.95 10.45
C GLN A 305 0.49 -10.88 9.11
N THR A 306 1.32 -11.88 8.78
CA THR A 306 2.11 -11.84 7.54
C THR A 306 1.25 -12.09 6.31
N HIS A 307 0.36 -13.06 6.35
CA HIS A 307 -0.34 -13.50 5.16
C HIS A 307 -1.69 -12.80 4.96
N LEU A 308 -2.59 -12.85 5.94
CA LEU A 308 -3.91 -12.23 5.77
C LEU A 308 -3.79 -10.68 5.79
N PHE A 309 -3.26 -10.13 6.88
CA PHE A 309 -3.17 -8.67 7.05
C PHE A 309 -1.96 -8.04 6.36
N GLY A 310 -0.96 -8.85 5.99
CA GLY A 310 0.18 -8.46 5.15
C GLY A 310 -0.13 -8.68 3.67
N ASP A 311 0.15 -9.87 3.13
CA ASP A 311 0.06 -10.15 1.69
C ASP A 311 -1.28 -9.76 1.07
N ILE A 312 -2.41 -10.07 1.72
CA ILE A 312 -3.75 -9.86 1.14
C ILE A 312 -4.22 -8.42 1.36
N PHE A 313 -4.15 -7.88 2.59
CA PHE A 313 -4.67 -6.54 2.88
C PHE A 313 -3.80 -5.40 2.32
N GLU A 314 -2.53 -5.65 1.99
CA GLU A 314 -1.68 -4.70 1.28
C GLU A 314 -1.97 -4.61 -0.22
N ARG A 315 -2.75 -5.52 -0.79
CA ARG A 315 -3.20 -5.45 -2.18
C ARG A 315 -4.25 -4.35 -2.33
N ASP A 316 -3.88 -3.28 -3.02
CA ASP A 316 -4.59 -2.00 -3.06
C ASP A 316 -5.69 -1.90 -4.13
N ASN A 317 -6.02 -3.00 -4.82
CA ASN A 317 -7.07 -3.07 -5.84
C ASN A 317 -8.49 -3.33 -5.30
N LEU A 318 -8.64 -3.53 -3.99
CA LEU A 318 -9.93 -3.62 -3.30
C LEU A 318 -9.84 -2.85 -1.97
N ASP A 319 -10.80 -1.96 -1.72
CA ASP A 319 -10.85 -1.18 -0.48
C ASP A 319 -11.25 -2.04 0.74
N TRP A 320 -10.89 -1.59 1.93
CA TRP A 320 -11.13 -2.33 3.18
C TRP A 320 -12.61 -2.50 3.52
N GLN A 321 -13.48 -1.58 3.13
CA GLN A 321 -14.92 -1.71 3.31
C GLN A 321 -15.46 -2.87 2.47
N SER A 322 -15.07 -2.95 1.20
CA SER A 322 -15.41 -4.04 0.29
C SER A 322 -14.85 -5.38 0.78
N ARG A 323 -13.63 -5.39 1.34
CA ARG A 323 -13.04 -6.57 1.97
C ARG A 323 -13.88 -7.07 3.16
N GLU A 324 -14.31 -6.18 4.03
CA GLU A 324 -15.14 -6.53 5.19
C GLU A 324 -16.56 -6.96 4.79
N LEU A 325 -17.18 -6.34 3.77
CA LEU A 325 -18.46 -6.81 3.23
C LEU A 325 -18.37 -8.26 2.75
N ALA A 326 -17.29 -8.62 2.05
CA ALA A 326 -17.06 -9.99 1.60
C ALA A 326 -16.82 -10.95 2.77
N THR A 327 -15.97 -10.55 3.73
CA THR A 327 -15.63 -11.38 4.89
C THR A 327 -16.85 -11.64 5.78
N VAL A 328 -17.61 -10.60 6.13
CA VAL A 328 -18.83 -10.73 6.95
C VAL A 328 -19.84 -11.66 6.29
N ALA A 329 -20.09 -11.53 4.99
CA ALA A 329 -21.04 -12.36 4.28
C ALA A 329 -20.58 -13.82 4.19
N ALA A 330 -19.30 -14.07 3.95
CA ALA A 330 -18.74 -15.43 3.93
C ALA A 330 -18.82 -16.09 5.31
N LEU A 331 -18.46 -15.36 6.38
CA LEU A 331 -18.56 -15.86 7.75
C LEU A 331 -20.03 -16.09 8.17
N ALA A 332 -20.92 -15.17 7.80
CA ALA A 332 -22.36 -15.34 8.06
C ALA A 332 -22.93 -16.60 7.37
N ALA A 333 -22.46 -16.92 6.17
CA ALA A 333 -22.86 -18.11 5.44
C ALA A 333 -22.20 -19.41 5.97
N THR A 334 -21.22 -19.32 6.87
CA THR A 334 -20.49 -20.47 7.42
C THR A 334 -20.88 -20.70 8.89
N PRO A 335 -21.58 -21.78 9.24
CA PRO A 335 -21.89 -22.11 10.64
C PRO A 335 -20.62 -22.44 11.46
N GLY A 336 -20.65 -22.11 12.77
CA GLY A 336 -19.56 -22.45 13.72
C GLY A 336 -18.42 -21.46 13.79
N VAL A 337 -18.54 -20.31 13.12
CA VAL A 337 -17.53 -19.22 13.13
C VAL A 337 -18.11 -17.89 13.63
N GLU A 338 -19.09 -17.96 14.53
CA GLU A 338 -19.85 -16.81 15.02
C GLU A 338 -18.96 -15.81 15.79
N SER A 339 -17.89 -16.27 16.43
CA SER A 339 -16.95 -15.39 17.12
C SER A 339 -16.16 -14.53 16.13
N GLN A 340 -15.72 -15.11 15.02
CA GLN A 340 -15.03 -14.40 13.93
C GLN A 340 -16.00 -13.44 13.24
N LEU A 341 -17.24 -13.86 13.00
CA LEU A 341 -18.28 -13.02 12.43
C LEU A 341 -18.51 -11.75 13.28
N ARG A 342 -18.62 -11.86 14.60
CA ARG A 342 -18.73 -10.69 15.49
C ARG A 342 -17.51 -9.78 15.41
N SER A 343 -16.32 -10.36 15.38
CA SER A 343 -15.08 -9.59 15.26
C SER A 343 -15.04 -8.78 13.96
N HIS A 344 -15.40 -9.39 12.83
CA HIS A 344 -15.45 -8.72 11.52
C HIS A 344 -16.63 -7.75 11.39
N MET A 345 -17.74 -7.99 12.07
CA MET A 345 -18.83 -7.01 12.17
C MET A 345 -18.38 -5.73 12.87
N ALA A 346 -17.61 -5.84 13.96
CA ALA A 346 -17.00 -4.69 14.61
C ALA A 346 -15.91 -4.03 13.75
N ALA A 347 -15.10 -4.82 13.04
CA ALA A 347 -14.11 -4.34 12.09
C ALA A 347 -14.74 -3.52 10.95
N SER A 348 -15.88 -3.98 10.43
CA SER A 348 -16.66 -3.29 9.39
C SER A 348 -17.03 -1.86 9.79
N LEU A 349 -17.45 -1.64 11.02
CA LEU A 349 -17.74 -0.30 11.55
C LEU A 349 -16.45 0.55 11.64
N ARG A 350 -15.33 -0.04 12.04
CA ARG A 350 -14.02 0.66 12.14
C ARG A 350 -13.46 1.07 10.79
N VAL A 351 -13.70 0.30 9.74
CA VAL A 351 -13.29 0.68 8.39
C VAL A 351 -14.27 1.65 7.71
N GLY A 352 -15.35 2.06 8.41
CA GLY A 352 -16.25 3.12 7.98
C GLY A 352 -17.54 2.66 7.31
N LEU A 353 -17.90 1.37 7.42
CA LEU A 353 -19.27 0.94 7.10
C LEU A 353 -20.24 1.41 8.18
N THR A 354 -21.47 1.76 7.79
CA THR A 354 -22.50 2.15 8.73
C THR A 354 -23.35 0.98 9.18
N VAL A 355 -24.06 1.15 10.30
CA VAL A 355 -25.05 0.18 10.79
C VAL A 355 -26.13 -0.05 9.74
N GLY A 356 -26.57 1.01 9.04
CA GLY A 356 -27.55 0.92 7.96
C GLY A 356 -27.08 0.03 6.81
N GLN A 357 -25.84 0.20 6.40
CA GLN A 357 -25.20 -0.65 5.36
C GLN A 357 -25.07 -2.10 5.78
N LEU A 358 -24.68 -2.39 7.03
CA LEU A 358 -24.59 -3.75 7.56
C LEU A 358 -25.97 -4.41 7.73
N ARG A 359 -27.00 -3.64 8.12
CA ARG A 359 -28.38 -4.13 8.08
C ARG A 359 -28.87 -4.41 6.67
N GLN A 360 -28.44 -3.63 5.68
CA GLN A 360 -28.75 -3.92 4.28
C GLN A 360 -28.06 -5.21 3.81
N LEU A 361 -26.80 -5.46 4.17
CA LEU A 361 -26.13 -6.73 3.91
C LEU A 361 -26.95 -7.91 4.46
N THR A 362 -27.45 -7.81 5.70
CA THR A 362 -28.30 -8.83 6.32
C THR A 362 -29.57 -9.09 5.51
N ARG A 363 -30.25 -8.03 5.03
CA ARG A 363 -31.44 -8.16 4.16
C ARG A 363 -31.10 -8.83 2.82
N LEU A 364 -29.98 -8.44 2.19
CA LEU A 364 -29.52 -9.05 0.92
C LEU A 364 -29.32 -10.55 1.03
N LEU A 365 -28.76 -11.03 2.15
CA LEU A 365 -28.62 -12.48 2.41
C LEU A 365 -30.00 -13.16 2.54
N ALA A 366 -30.93 -12.54 3.26
CA ALA A 366 -32.31 -13.06 3.42
C ALA A 366 -33.03 -13.12 2.07
N ASP A 367 -32.98 -12.05 1.27
CA ASP A 367 -33.64 -11.94 -0.02
C ASP A 367 -33.13 -12.97 -1.03
N GLN A 368 -31.87 -13.40 -0.89
CA GLN A 368 -31.27 -14.50 -1.67
C GLN A 368 -31.64 -15.88 -1.13
N GLY A 369 -32.51 -15.96 -0.12
CA GLY A 369 -32.97 -17.21 0.46
C GLY A 369 -31.99 -17.90 1.42
N ASP A 370 -31.04 -17.14 2.00
CA ASP A 370 -30.11 -17.61 3.04
C ASP A 370 -30.52 -17.02 4.41
N ALA A 371 -31.68 -17.45 4.90
CA ALA A 371 -32.26 -16.95 6.14
C ALA A 371 -31.37 -17.21 7.36
N ASP A 372 -30.65 -18.32 7.39
CA ASP A 372 -29.74 -18.67 8.48
C ASP A 372 -28.51 -17.77 8.50
N ALA A 373 -27.91 -17.47 7.34
CA ALA A 373 -26.84 -16.51 7.24
C ALA A 373 -27.29 -15.09 7.64
N ALA A 374 -28.46 -14.68 7.16
CA ALA A 374 -29.07 -13.41 7.53
C ALA A 374 -29.29 -13.30 9.06
N LYS A 375 -29.77 -14.34 9.68
CA LYS A 375 -29.97 -14.40 11.14
C LYS A 375 -28.64 -14.28 11.88
N ARG A 376 -27.61 -15.06 11.52
CA ARG A 376 -26.28 -14.96 12.14
C ARG A 376 -25.66 -13.57 11.98
N ALA A 377 -25.81 -12.96 10.81
CA ALA A 377 -25.32 -11.59 10.56
C ALA A 377 -26.05 -10.55 11.42
N ALA A 378 -27.41 -10.68 11.58
CA ALA A 378 -28.19 -9.79 12.42
C ALA A 378 -27.79 -9.90 13.90
N GLU A 379 -27.70 -11.11 14.42
CA GLU A 379 -27.26 -11.36 15.80
C GLU A 379 -25.85 -10.84 16.09
N ALA A 380 -24.92 -10.97 15.13
CA ALA A 380 -23.57 -10.45 15.25
C ALA A 380 -23.56 -8.91 15.26
N LEU A 381 -24.39 -8.27 14.44
CA LEU A 381 -24.52 -6.81 14.40
C LEU A 381 -25.11 -6.25 15.70
N ASP A 382 -26.20 -6.86 16.19
CA ASP A 382 -26.86 -6.43 17.43
C ASP A 382 -25.92 -6.60 18.65
N ALA A 383 -25.18 -7.71 18.73
CA ALA A 383 -24.16 -7.92 19.75
C ALA A 383 -23.01 -6.89 19.67
N THR A 384 -22.63 -6.47 18.47
CA THR A 384 -21.60 -5.45 18.27
C THR A 384 -22.08 -4.08 18.72
N GLN A 385 -23.33 -3.73 18.44
CA GLN A 385 -23.92 -2.45 18.87
C GLN A 385 -24.07 -2.39 20.41
N ALA A 386 -24.49 -3.50 21.06
CA ALA A 386 -24.63 -3.56 22.51
C ALA A 386 -23.30 -3.36 23.27
N ASN A 387 -22.15 -3.64 22.64
CA ASN A 387 -20.82 -3.51 23.23
C ASN A 387 -20.12 -2.18 22.88
N GLN A 388 -20.75 -1.26 22.17
CA GLN A 388 -20.18 0.08 21.95
C GLN A 388 -20.46 0.94 23.19
N PRO A 389 -19.43 1.51 23.82
CA PRO A 389 -19.66 2.53 24.85
C PRO A 389 -20.36 3.73 24.19
N GLY A 390 -21.49 4.14 24.78
CA GLY A 390 -22.29 5.30 24.36
C GLY A 390 -21.51 6.62 24.43
#